data_4317942fbfb07f1a04fc44f7cc3cdfa5
#
_entry.id   4317942fbfb07f1a04fc44f7cc3cdfa5
#
_cell.length_a   1.000
_cell.length_b   1.000
_cell.length_c   1.000
_cell.angle_alpha   90.00
_cell.angle_beta   90.00
_cell.angle_gamma   90.00
#
_symmetry.space_group_name_H-M   'P 1'
#
loop_
_entity.id
_entity.type
_entity.pdbx_description
1 polymer ?
#
loop_
_entity_poly.entity_id
_entity_poly.type
_entity_poly.pdbx_seq_one_letter_code
_entity_poly.pdbx_strand_id
1 'polypeptide(L)'
;MKNHLFISAGLLWSLFSMSVHAAGSRGDLLRLGSPDKNIEVCVEEDGGRLLYSVKRGKVDVLQKSPLGITVDGHDLGKGASLVAEPEIEKIQEKYPIFGNHAEASGRGVEAVLPMQASGVRFGLVVRVYNDGVAIRYILPEGAKHIGNERTAWALPQRVKKVAWAEYEPCLLYTSPS
;
A
#
# COMPACT_ATOMS: atom_id res chain seq x y z
N MET A 1 -66.63 -24.85 1.42
CA MET A 1 -65.33 -25.27 1.81
C MET A 1 -64.40 -24.89 0.66
N LYS A 2 -63.68 -23.75 0.75
CA LYS A 2 -62.68 -23.29 -0.25
C LYS A 2 -61.39 -22.98 0.52
N ASN A 3 -60.39 -23.81 0.27
CA ASN A 3 -59.05 -23.65 0.84
C ASN A 3 -58.28 -22.60 0.01
N HIS A 4 -57.86 -21.52 0.64
CA HIS A 4 -56.94 -20.56 0.07
C HIS A 4 -55.52 -20.91 0.49
N LEU A 5 -54.72 -21.31 -0.50
CA LEU A 5 -53.28 -21.58 -0.36
C LEU A 5 -52.52 -20.26 -0.48
N PHE A 6 -51.91 -19.76 0.60
CA PHE A 6 -51.01 -18.61 0.57
C PHE A 6 -49.61 -19.09 0.18
N ILE A 7 -49.17 -18.69 -1.00
CA ILE A 7 -47.78 -18.87 -1.45
C ILE A 7 -46.98 -17.67 -0.95
N SER A 8 -46.16 -17.91 0.05
CA SER A 8 -45.18 -16.93 0.56
C SER A 8 -43.97 -16.89 -0.38
N ALA A 9 -43.81 -15.78 -1.11
CA ALA A 9 -42.65 -15.49 -1.92
C ALA A 9 -41.50 -15.01 -1.00
N GLY A 10 -40.59 -15.92 -0.64
CA GLY A 10 -39.36 -15.59 0.06
C GLY A 10 -38.38 -14.92 -0.89
N LEU A 11 -38.10 -13.62 -0.67
CA LEU A 11 -37.01 -12.89 -1.32
C LEU A 11 -35.68 -13.44 -0.78
N LEU A 12 -34.99 -14.25 -1.58
CA LEU A 12 -33.59 -14.61 -1.34
C LEU A 12 -32.70 -13.38 -1.65
N TRP A 13 -32.30 -12.66 -0.61
CA TRP A 13 -31.24 -11.68 -0.68
C TRP A 13 -29.92 -12.44 -0.71
N SER A 14 -29.36 -12.62 -1.90
CA SER A 14 -28.02 -13.16 -2.05
C SER A 14 -27.00 -12.14 -1.54
N LEU A 15 -26.49 -12.37 -0.33
CA LEU A 15 -25.29 -11.71 0.17
C LEU A 15 -24.11 -12.13 -0.71
N PHE A 16 -23.75 -11.25 -1.64
CA PHE A 16 -22.55 -11.39 -2.43
C PHE A 16 -21.36 -11.06 -1.52
N SER A 17 -20.91 -12.06 -0.76
CA SER A 17 -19.66 -11.98 0.00
C SER A 17 -18.51 -11.86 -0.96
N MET A 18 -17.98 -10.65 -1.11
CA MET A 18 -16.70 -10.43 -1.75
C MET A 18 -15.63 -11.04 -0.84
N SER A 19 -15.26 -12.29 -1.11
CA SER A 19 -14.11 -12.92 -0.47
C SER A 19 -12.84 -12.23 -0.97
N VAL A 20 -12.29 -11.34 -0.17
CA VAL A 20 -10.92 -10.88 -0.32
C VAL A 20 -10.04 -12.06 0.07
N HIS A 21 -9.50 -12.77 -0.91
CA HIS A 21 -8.55 -13.84 -0.66
C HIS A 21 -7.19 -13.24 -0.32
N ALA A 22 -6.90 -13.11 0.96
CA ALA A 22 -5.55 -13.00 1.47
C ALA A 22 -4.90 -14.40 1.49
N ALA A 23 -4.71 -15.00 0.31
CA ALA A 23 -3.92 -16.22 0.17
C ALA A 23 -2.48 -15.81 -0.18
N GLY A 24 -1.75 -15.27 0.80
CA GLY A 24 -0.32 -15.03 0.70
C GLY A 24 0.46 -16.32 0.93
N SER A 25 1.55 -16.52 0.18
CA SER A 25 2.60 -17.46 0.54
C SER A 25 3.16 -17.08 1.93
N ARG A 26 3.80 -18.02 2.64
CA ARG A 26 4.46 -17.73 3.93
C ARG A 26 5.38 -16.52 3.75
N GLY A 27 4.98 -15.34 4.30
CA GLY A 27 5.73 -14.09 4.20
C GLY A 27 4.93 -12.90 3.67
N ASP A 28 3.89 -13.12 2.85
CA ASP A 28 3.05 -12.01 2.33
C ASP A 28 2.20 -11.41 3.47
N LEU A 29 2.41 -10.13 3.75
CA LEU A 29 1.64 -9.37 4.73
C LEU A 29 0.49 -8.61 4.08
N LEU A 30 0.68 -8.15 2.83
CA LEU A 30 -0.32 -7.43 2.05
C LEU A 30 -0.10 -7.64 0.57
N ARG A 31 -1.19 -7.82 -0.19
CA ARG A 31 -1.22 -7.69 -1.64
C ARG A 31 -2.36 -6.75 -2.03
N LEU A 32 -2.02 -5.59 -2.62
CA LEU A 32 -2.95 -4.52 -2.89
C LEU A 32 -2.87 -4.09 -4.36
N GLY A 33 -4.02 -4.04 -5.03
CA GLY A 33 -4.14 -3.64 -6.44
C GLY A 33 -4.75 -2.25 -6.60
N SER A 34 -4.37 -1.54 -7.68
CA SER A 34 -5.02 -0.31 -8.10
C SER A 34 -6.48 -0.55 -8.51
N PRO A 35 -7.34 0.49 -8.53
CA PRO A 35 -8.74 0.36 -8.96
C PRO A 35 -8.90 -0.27 -10.34
N ASP A 36 -8.00 0.02 -11.27
CA ASP A 36 -7.97 -0.55 -12.64
C ASP A 36 -7.22 -1.90 -12.72
N LYS A 37 -6.72 -2.41 -11.57
CA LYS A 37 -5.97 -3.66 -11.45
C LYS A 37 -4.68 -3.72 -12.28
N ASN A 38 -4.16 -2.59 -12.69
CA ASN A 38 -2.95 -2.53 -13.51
C ASN A 38 -1.67 -2.40 -12.67
N ILE A 39 -1.76 -1.80 -11.47
CA ILE A 39 -0.65 -1.72 -10.51
C ILE A 39 -0.95 -2.62 -9.32
N GLU A 40 0.02 -3.42 -8.90
CA GLU A 40 -0.02 -4.28 -7.72
C GLU A 40 1.18 -4.01 -6.83
N VAL A 41 0.94 -3.86 -5.55
CA VAL A 41 1.96 -3.80 -4.49
C VAL A 41 1.86 -5.05 -3.64
N CYS A 42 3.00 -5.66 -3.36
CA CYS A 42 3.13 -6.70 -2.36
C CYS A 42 4.03 -6.18 -1.24
N VAL A 43 3.59 -6.33 0.01
CA VAL A 43 4.40 -6.14 1.21
C VAL A 43 4.59 -7.50 1.85
N GLU A 44 5.83 -7.85 2.15
CA GLU A 44 6.19 -9.16 2.68
C GLU A 44 7.26 -9.05 3.77
N GLU A 45 7.36 -10.07 4.60
CA GLU A 45 8.48 -10.29 5.49
C GLU A 45 9.32 -11.44 4.91
N ASP A 46 10.60 -11.19 4.65
CA ASP A 46 11.53 -12.19 4.12
C ASP A 46 12.91 -12.03 4.78
N GLY A 47 13.40 -13.13 5.35
CA GLY A 47 14.69 -13.15 6.02
C GLY A 47 14.82 -12.19 7.22
N GLY A 48 13.74 -11.95 7.94
CA GLY A 48 13.72 -11.04 9.08
C GLY A 48 13.65 -9.56 8.66
N ARG A 49 13.30 -9.26 7.40
CA ARG A 49 13.21 -7.91 6.85
C ARG A 49 11.87 -7.63 6.23
N LEU A 50 11.35 -6.43 6.46
CA LEU A 50 10.18 -5.92 5.78
C LEU A 50 10.57 -5.46 4.38
N LEU A 51 9.92 -6.02 3.39
CA LEU A 51 10.16 -5.75 1.97
C LEU A 51 8.87 -5.35 1.27
N TYR A 52 9.00 -4.68 0.14
CA TYR A 52 7.91 -4.43 -0.77
C TYR A 52 8.34 -4.59 -2.22
N SER A 53 7.38 -4.85 -3.09
CA SER A 53 7.59 -4.90 -4.55
C SER A 53 6.41 -4.28 -5.26
N VAL A 54 6.64 -3.77 -6.47
CA VAL A 54 5.61 -3.12 -7.31
C VAL A 54 5.64 -3.70 -8.70
N LYS A 55 4.46 -4.09 -9.21
CA LYS A 55 4.25 -4.54 -10.58
C LYS A 55 3.27 -3.63 -11.31
N ARG A 56 3.46 -3.51 -12.62
CA ARG A 56 2.48 -2.92 -13.54
C ARG A 56 2.17 -3.93 -14.63
N GLY A 57 0.97 -4.49 -14.58
CA GLY A 57 0.61 -5.64 -15.40
C GLY A 57 1.56 -6.82 -15.13
N LYS A 58 2.29 -7.25 -16.17
CA LYS A 58 3.29 -8.34 -16.08
C LYS A 58 4.72 -7.84 -15.83
N VAL A 59 4.90 -6.54 -15.62
CA VAL A 59 6.21 -5.90 -15.57
C VAL A 59 6.54 -5.53 -14.12
N ASP A 60 7.70 -5.98 -13.63
CA ASP A 60 8.23 -5.51 -12.36
C ASP A 60 8.70 -4.05 -12.53
N VAL A 61 8.11 -3.14 -11.74
CA VAL A 61 8.54 -1.74 -11.63
C VAL A 61 9.59 -1.61 -10.55
N LEU A 62 9.33 -2.23 -9.41
CA LEU A 62 10.29 -2.41 -8.31
C LEU A 62 10.37 -3.88 -7.95
N GLN A 63 11.58 -4.40 -7.86
CA GLN A 63 11.85 -5.70 -7.27
C GLN A 63 11.72 -5.63 -5.74
N LYS A 64 11.89 -6.74 -5.03
CA LYS A 64 11.91 -6.77 -3.57
C LYS A 64 12.85 -5.71 -3.03
N SER A 65 12.29 -4.70 -2.42
CA SER A 65 12.95 -3.50 -1.94
C SER A 65 12.75 -3.38 -0.43
N PRO A 66 13.77 -3.02 0.36
CA PRO A 66 13.62 -2.90 1.80
C PRO A 66 12.71 -1.74 2.19
N LEU A 67 11.90 -1.98 3.22
CA LEU A 67 11.21 -0.97 4.01
C LEU A 67 11.83 -0.93 5.40
N GLY A 68 11.99 0.26 5.95
CA GLY A 68 12.45 0.39 7.33
C GLY A 68 12.76 1.82 7.73
N ILE A 69 12.44 2.12 8.96
CA ILE A 69 12.74 3.37 9.61
C ILE A 69 13.21 3.08 11.04
N THR A 70 14.19 3.80 11.52
CA THR A 70 14.66 3.69 12.90
C THR A 70 14.01 4.78 13.73
N VAL A 71 13.30 4.40 14.77
CA VAL A 71 12.60 5.31 15.68
C VAL A 71 13.06 5.02 17.09
N ASP A 72 13.57 6.04 17.79
CA ASP A 72 14.09 5.94 19.16
C ASP A 72 15.07 4.76 19.35
N GLY A 73 15.91 4.49 18.34
CA GLY A 73 16.88 3.40 18.32
C GLY A 73 16.36 2.04 17.87
N HIS A 74 15.05 1.90 17.61
CA HIS A 74 14.42 0.66 17.16
C HIS A 74 14.28 0.63 15.63
N ASP A 75 14.85 -0.39 14.97
CA ASP A 75 14.68 -0.64 13.52
C ASP A 75 13.32 -1.30 13.27
N LEU A 76 12.34 -0.53 12.78
CA LEU A 76 10.99 -0.99 12.50
C LEU A 76 10.88 -1.84 11.23
N GLY A 77 11.93 -1.93 10.42
CA GLY A 77 12.01 -2.81 9.26
C GLY A 77 12.56 -4.21 9.57
N LYS A 78 12.95 -4.48 10.84
CA LYS A 78 13.54 -5.76 11.22
C LYS A 78 12.60 -6.55 12.12
N GLY A 79 12.28 -7.80 11.70
CA GLY A 79 11.38 -8.67 12.45
C GLY A 79 9.97 -8.09 12.59
N ALA A 80 9.52 -7.37 11.56
CA ALA A 80 8.19 -6.76 11.53
C ALA A 80 7.11 -7.81 11.28
N SER A 81 6.00 -7.71 11.98
CA SER A 81 4.83 -8.58 11.82
C SER A 81 3.54 -7.80 11.97
N LEU A 82 2.47 -8.30 11.39
CA LEU A 82 1.12 -7.79 11.61
C LEU A 82 0.67 -8.09 13.04
N VAL A 83 0.02 -7.13 13.68
CA VAL A 83 -0.63 -7.32 14.99
C VAL A 83 -2.15 -7.45 14.89
N ALA A 84 -2.72 -7.09 13.74
CA ALA A 84 -4.12 -7.27 13.38
C ALA A 84 -4.25 -7.33 11.85
N GLU A 85 -5.42 -7.72 11.35
CA GLU A 85 -5.73 -7.69 9.92
C GLU A 85 -5.62 -6.26 9.37
N PRO A 86 -5.07 -6.08 8.13
CA PRO A 86 -5.03 -4.80 7.47
C PRO A 86 -6.43 -4.24 7.20
N GLU A 87 -6.63 -2.95 7.47
CA GLU A 87 -7.83 -2.22 7.08
C GLU A 87 -7.68 -1.72 5.65
N ILE A 88 -8.61 -2.11 4.75
CA ILE A 88 -8.55 -1.77 3.33
C ILE A 88 -9.78 -0.96 2.94
N GLU A 89 -9.55 0.22 2.34
CA GLU A 89 -10.63 1.07 1.85
C GLU A 89 -10.36 1.64 0.46
N LYS A 90 -11.43 2.01 -0.24
CA LYS A 90 -11.34 2.78 -1.48
C LYS A 90 -11.29 4.25 -1.15
N ILE A 91 -10.31 4.94 -1.71
CA ILE A 91 -10.15 6.39 -1.52
C ILE A 91 -10.48 7.13 -2.81
N GLN A 92 -11.12 8.27 -2.65
CA GLN A 92 -11.34 9.24 -3.71
C GLN A 92 -11.06 10.62 -3.14
N GLU A 93 -10.02 11.25 -3.63
CA GLU A 93 -9.55 12.55 -3.17
C GLU A 93 -9.76 13.60 -4.24
N LYS A 94 -10.09 14.81 -3.82
CA LYS A 94 -10.16 16.01 -4.64
C LYS A 94 -9.56 17.16 -3.85
N TYR A 95 -8.64 17.87 -4.46
CA TYR A 95 -7.98 19.01 -3.82
C TYR A 95 -7.64 20.10 -4.84
N PRO A 96 -7.69 21.37 -4.43
CA PRO A 96 -7.30 22.47 -5.30
C PRO A 96 -5.79 22.44 -5.55
N ILE A 97 -5.39 22.73 -6.79
CA ILE A 97 -3.99 22.86 -7.16
C ILE A 97 -3.76 24.22 -7.84
N PHE A 98 -2.52 24.71 -7.73
CA PHE A 98 -2.09 25.90 -8.48
C PHE A 98 -1.60 25.47 -9.87
N GLY A 99 -2.02 26.21 -10.90
CA GLY A 99 -1.61 25.99 -12.29
C GLY A 99 -2.77 25.96 -13.26
N ASN A 100 -2.57 25.32 -14.42
CA ASN A 100 -3.55 25.29 -15.52
C ASN A 100 -4.81 24.46 -15.20
N HIS A 101 -4.78 23.65 -14.15
CA HIS A 101 -5.91 22.90 -13.65
C HIS A 101 -6.27 23.40 -12.25
N ALA A 102 -7.53 23.71 -12.03
CA ALA A 102 -7.98 24.23 -10.75
C ALA A 102 -8.12 23.15 -9.67
N GLU A 103 -8.21 21.89 -10.06
CA GLU A 103 -8.49 20.76 -9.15
C GLU A 103 -7.74 19.51 -9.62
N ALA A 104 -7.14 18.80 -8.68
CA ALA A 104 -6.66 17.43 -8.89
C ALA A 104 -7.64 16.44 -8.26
N SER A 105 -7.80 15.29 -8.89
CA SER A 105 -8.59 14.19 -8.35
C SER A 105 -7.81 12.89 -8.46
N GLY A 106 -7.81 12.09 -7.37
CA GLY A 106 -7.19 10.78 -7.30
C GLY A 106 -8.21 9.72 -6.90
N ARG A 107 -8.14 8.55 -7.51
CA ARG A 107 -8.84 7.35 -7.08
C ARG A 107 -7.82 6.28 -6.76
N GLY A 108 -7.94 5.68 -5.59
CA GLY A 108 -7.00 4.69 -5.12
C GLY A 108 -7.65 3.67 -4.20
N VAL A 109 -6.81 2.78 -3.73
CA VAL A 109 -7.10 1.87 -2.61
C VAL A 109 -6.03 2.11 -1.57
N GLU A 110 -6.43 2.29 -0.33
CA GLU A 110 -5.56 2.41 0.83
C GLU A 110 -5.63 1.15 1.67
N ALA A 111 -4.50 0.70 2.17
CA ALA A 111 -4.41 -0.30 3.22
C ALA A 111 -3.61 0.26 4.39
N VAL A 112 -4.15 0.12 5.59
CA VAL A 112 -3.46 0.43 6.85
C VAL A 112 -3.10 -0.88 7.52
N LEU A 113 -1.81 -1.15 7.65
CA LEU A 113 -1.27 -2.34 8.29
C LEU A 113 -0.86 -1.99 9.72
N PRO A 114 -1.53 -2.50 10.74
CA PRO A 114 -1.07 -2.42 12.12
C PRO A 114 0.10 -3.38 12.31
N MET A 115 1.29 -2.83 12.56
CA MET A 115 2.56 -3.54 12.60
C MET A 115 3.18 -3.49 13.98
N GLN A 116 4.09 -4.45 14.24
CA GLN A 116 4.98 -4.45 15.38
C GLN A 116 6.37 -4.92 14.96
N ALA A 117 7.41 -4.24 15.43
CA ALA A 117 8.81 -4.65 15.29
C ALA A 117 9.58 -4.24 16.54
N SER A 118 10.52 -5.08 17.01
CA SER A 118 11.33 -4.80 18.20
C SER A 118 10.53 -4.37 19.43
N GLY A 119 9.30 -4.90 19.60
CA GLY A 119 8.40 -4.53 20.69
C GLY A 119 7.65 -3.21 20.51
N VAL A 120 7.92 -2.47 19.44
CA VAL A 120 7.31 -1.17 19.12
C VAL A 120 6.16 -1.37 18.13
N ARG A 121 4.97 -0.82 18.44
CA ARG A 121 3.82 -0.80 17.53
C ARG A 121 3.89 0.42 16.63
N PHE A 122 3.58 0.24 15.34
CA PHE A 122 3.52 1.29 14.35
C PHE A 122 2.51 0.95 13.26
N GLY A 123 2.19 1.88 12.38
CA GLY A 123 1.37 1.61 11.20
C GLY A 123 2.18 1.75 9.92
N LEU A 124 1.85 0.93 8.93
CA LEU A 124 2.31 1.11 7.56
C LEU A 124 1.09 1.36 6.70
N VAL A 125 1.03 2.52 6.05
CA VAL A 125 -0.03 2.87 5.10
C VAL A 125 0.49 2.66 3.70
N VAL A 126 -0.25 1.91 2.90
CA VAL A 126 0.04 1.67 1.49
C VAL A 126 -1.14 2.16 0.66
N ARG A 127 -0.88 3.09 -0.25
CA ARG A 127 -1.86 3.60 -1.21
C ARG A 127 -1.48 3.19 -2.62
N VAL A 128 -2.44 2.68 -3.37
CA VAL A 128 -2.23 2.31 -4.77
C VAL A 128 -3.25 3.05 -5.62
N TYR A 129 -2.74 3.91 -6.49
CA TYR A 129 -3.48 4.64 -7.51
C TYR A 129 -3.32 3.97 -8.88
N ASN A 130 -4.07 4.41 -9.90
CA ASN A 130 -3.93 3.88 -11.26
C ASN A 130 -2.60 4.26 -11.94
N ASP A 131 -1.92 5.24 -11.39
CA ASP A 131 -0.67 5.84 -11.91
C ASP A 131 0.50 5.81 -10.94
N GLY A 132 0.29 5.37 -9.69
CA GLY A 132 1.34 5.40 -8.69
C GLY A 132 1.05 4.63 -7.41
N VAL A 133 2.09 4.59 -6.58
CA VAL A 133 2.08 3.97 -5.24
C VAL A 133 2.67 4.96 -4.25
N ALA A 134 2.07 5.04 -3.08
CA ALA A 134 2.60 5.79 -1.95
C ALA A 134 2.66 4.90 -0.71
N ILE A 135 3.72 5.05 0.07
CA ILE A 135 3.92 4.35 1.34
C ILE A 135 4.23 5.39 2.42
N ARG A 136 3.64 5.20 3.59
CA ARG A 136 3.83 6.09 4.74
C ARG A 136 3.88 5.28 6.03
N TYR A 137 4.76 5.68 6.96
CA TYR A 137 4.76 5.16 8.32
C TYR A 137 3.87 6.02 9.22
N ILE A 138 3.09 5.35 10.08
CA ILE A 138 2.44 5.97 11.24
C ILE A 138 3.30 5.60 12.44
N LEU A 139 3.99 6.58 12.98
CA LEU A 139 4.92 6.37 14.08
C LEU A 139 4.18 6.18 15.40
N PRO A 140 4.77 5.50 16.38
CA PRO A 140 4.19 5.36 17.71
C PRO A 140 4.00 6.72 18.36
N GLU A 141 2.95 6.82 19.16
CA GLU A 141 2.71 8.02 19.96
C GLU A 141 3.89 8.27 20.90
N GLY A 142 4.33 9.53 20.96
CA GLY A 142 5.48 9.92 21.77
C GLY A 142 6.86 9.63 21.18
N ALA A 143 6.94 9.17 19.92
CA ALA A 143 8.22 9.05 19.20
C ALA A 143 8.96 10.41 19.19
N LYS A 144 10.25 10.40 19.61
CA LYS A 144 11.03 11.61 19.79
C LYS A 144 12.12 11.79 18.74
N HIS A 145 12.65 10.68 18.22
CA HIS A 145 13.80 10.72 17.34
C HIS A 145 13.66 9.74 16.18
N ILE A 146 13.79 10.24 14.96
CA ILE A 146 13.93 9.43 13.75
C ILE A 146 15.42 9.40 13.42
N GLY A 147 16.02 8.22 13.52
CA GLY A 147 17.45 8.06 13.33
C GLY A 147 17.88 7.85 11.89
N ASN A 148 17.24 6.89 11.21
CA ASN A 148 17.61 6.51 9.85
C ASN A 148 16.42 5.92 9.10
N GLU A 149 16.32 6.20 7.81
CA GLU A 149 15.43 5.53 6.89
C GLU A 149 16.23 4.57 6.01
N ARG A 150 15.74 3.31 5.92
CA ARG A 150 16.35 2.25 5.12
C ARG A 150 15.48 1.86 3.91
N THR A 151 14.40 2.61 3.67
CA THR A 151 13.57 2.43 2.49
C THR A 151 14.40 2.65 1.24
N ALA A 152 14.36 1.69 0.32
CA ALA A 152 15.12 1.77 -0.91
C ALA A 152 14.27 1.26 -2.09
N TRP A 153 14.77 1.46 -3.30
CA TRP A 153 14.13 1.06 -4.55
C TRP A 153 15.06 0.16 -5.35
N ALA A 154 14.79 -1.15 -5.33
CA ALA A 154 15.51 -2.12 -6.15
C ALA A 154 14.94 -2.11 -7.57
N LEU A 155 15.61 -1.41 -8.47
CA LEU A 155 15.20 -1.29 -9.85
C LEU A 155 15.60 -2.53 -10.65
N PRO A 156 14.74 -3.03 -11.58
CA PRO A 156 15.12 -4.06 -12.54
C PRO A 156 16.28 -3.61 -13.44
N GLN A 157 17.17 -4.53 -13.79
CA GLN A 157 18.35 -4.22 -14.63
C GLN A 157 18.02 -3.59 -15.99
N ARG A 158 16.78 -3.76 -16.48
CA ARG A 158 16.31 -3.16 -17.75
C ARG A 158 15.98 -1.67 -17.66
N VAL A 159 15.95 -1.07 -16.45
CA VAL A 159 15.66 0.35 -16.28
C VAL A 159 16.82 1.16 -16.86
N LYS A 160 16.50 2.02 -17.84
CA LYS A 160 17.49 2.86 -18.54
C LYS A 160 17.56 4.28 -17.99
N LYS A 161 16.49 4.75 -17.34
CA LYS A 161 16.40 6.11 -16.77
C LYS A 161 15.56 6.10 -15.51
N VAL A 162 15.99 6.88 -14.54
CA VAL A 162 15.24 7.22 -13.34
C VAL A 162 15.14 8.74 -13.29
N ALA A 163 13.96 9.26 -13.02
CA ALA A 163 13.74 10.68 -12.80
C ALA A 163 13.17 10.88 -11.40
N TRP A 164 13.68 11.86 -10.69
CA TRP A 164 13.12 12.31 -9.42
C TRP A 164 12.95 13.82 -9.45
N ALA A 165 11.99 14.32 -8.69
CA ALA A 165 11.79 15.75 -8.52
C ALA A 165 12.04 16.10 -7.05
N GLU A 166 12.99 16.99 -6.79
CA GLU A 166 13.12 17.66 -5.51
C GLU A 166 12.24 18.92 -5.52
N TYR A 167 11.78 19.33 -4.34
CA TYR A 167 11.02 20.56 -4.20
C TYR A 167 11.95 21.78 -4.29
N GLU A 168 12.64 21.90 -5.40
CA GLU A 168 13.20 23.17 -5.85
C GLU A 168 12.34 23.70 -7.00
N PRO A 169 11.89 24.96 -6.95
CA PRO A 169 10.80 25.40 -7.81
C PRO A 169 11.11 25.44 -9.32
N CYS A 170 12.21 24.90 -9.79
CA CYS A 170 12.56 24.97 -11.22
C CYS A 170 13.41 23.84 -11.83
N LEU A 171 13.77 22.77 -11.15
CA LEU A 171 14.72 21.80 -11.74
C LEU A 171 14.22 20.34 -11.65
N LEU A 172 14.00 19.74 -12.80
CA LEU A 172 13.91 18.29 -13.00
C LEU A 172 15.30 17.75 -13.24
N TYR A 173 15.80 16.92 -12.30
CA TYR A 173 17.06 16.22 -12.49
C TYR A 173 16.82 14.85 -13.10
N THR A 174 17.51 14.54 -14.18
CA THR A 174 17.59 13.19 -14.74
C THR A 174 19.01 12.68 -14.53
N SER A 175 19.18 11.55 -13.87
CA SER A 175 20.46 10.85 -13.83
C SER A 175 20.52 9.87 -15.00
N PRO A 176 21.54 9.94 -15.86
CA PRO A 176 21.82 8.86 -16.78
C PRO A 176 22.31 7.64 -16.01
N SER A 177 21.72 6.50 -16.26
CA SER A 177 22.17 5.17 -15.78
C SER A 177 23.39 4.71 -16.54
#